data_345cd674f11ea31baee0b0ac0014349e
#
_entry.id   345cd674f11ea31baee0b0ac0014349e
#
_cell.length_a   1.000
_cell.length_b   1.000
_cell.length_c   1.000
_cell.angle_alpha   90.00
_cell.angle_beta   90.00
_cell.angle_gamma   90.00
#
_symmetry.space_group_name_H-M   'P 1'
#
loop_
_entity.id
_entity.type
_entity.pdbx_description
1 polymer ?
#
loop_
_entity_poly.entity_id
_entity_poly.type
_entity_poly.pdbx_seq_one_letter_code
_entity_poly.pdbx_strand_id
1 'polypeptide(L)'
;MVAGALLASLACESAAPRAAPPNVTVAVGDPGRLVTLTESGSSLVLPYLQRMVAPLRSDYPNIALVPAGGGSGKGVSDAISGAVVMGGSDAYLSDGQAAQNPDLLDIPIAISAQAVNYNLPGVNDLRLSGDVIARMYEGRITTWNDPAIAKLNPDVSLPAIAIVPVRRSDASGDTFLFTAFLTAANADWRDGPAYSTTVTWPSVQGELTASGNAAMVQVCGQAQGCIAYVGISAENLATSARLGEARLQNRAGKFLQPTPATITAARTAAGAAPIPADLRTSLIDKDGAQSYPIVNYEYLMVKSQQPDADTALAVRTYLSWAIDAGKGSSPANLGAVGFVGLPTSILPWVRAAIARVKT
;
A
#
# COMPACT_ATOMS: atom_id res chain seq x y z
N MET A 1 54.97 33.00 -8.06
CA MET A 1 54.16 31.81 -8.31
C MET A 1 52.79 32.05 -7.69
N VAL A 2 51.82 32.35 -8.54
CA VAL A 2 50.44 32.65 -8.12
C VAL A 2 49.62 31.36 -8.43
N ALA A 3 49.10 30.74 -7.39
CA ALA A 3 48.23 29.57 -7.53
C ALA A 3 46.79 30.02 -7.79
N GLY A 4 46.31 29.79 -9.00
CA GLY A 4 44.91 29.99 -9.36
C GLY A 4 44.02 28.85 -8.85
N ALA A 5 43.04 29.16 -8.00
CA ALA A 5 42.01 28.22 -7.61
C ALA A 5 40.91 28.18 -8.69
N LEU A 6 40.72 27.04 -9.33
CA LEU A 6 39.57 26.75 -10.17
C LEU A 6 38.37 26.45 -9.26
N LEU A 7 37.40 27.36 -9.23
CA LEU A 7 36.05 27.10 -8.71
C LEU A 7 35.27 26.31 -9.76
N ALA A 8 35.05 25.02 -9.52
CA ALA A 8 34.11 24.22 -10.30
C ALA A 8 32.68 24.56 -9.83
N SER A 9 31.92 25.26 -10.66
CA SER A 9 30.48 25.48 -10.47
C SER A 9 29.73 24.17 -10.72
N LEU A 10 29.22 23.55 -9.68
CA LEU A 10 28.20 22.49 -9.80
C LEU A 10 26.91 23.16 -10.32
N ALA A 11 26.66 23.00 -11.59
CA ALA A 11 25.35 23.29 -12.15
C ALA A 11 24.37 22.23 -11.66
N CYS A 12 23.43 22.61 -10.76
CA CYS A 12 22.23 21.81 -10.53
C CYS A 12 21.42 21.79 -11.82
N GLU A 13 21.51 20.72 -12.57
CA GLU A 13 20.60 20.43 -13.67
C GLU A 13 19.20 20.23 -13.06
N SER A 14 18.36 21.26 -13.11
CA SER A 14 16.95 21.14 -12.79
C SER A 14 16.31 20.29 -13.89
N ALA A 15 15.90 19.07 -13.55
CA ALA A 15 15.13 18.23 -14.47
C ALA A 15 13.91 19.02 -14.98
N ALA A 16 13.83 19.20 -16.29
CA ALA A 16 12.72 19.88 -16.93
C ALA A 16 11.39 19.23 -16.52
N PRO A 17 10.34 20.01 -16.21
CA PRO A 17 9.03 19.45 -15.88
C PRO A 17 8.55 18.61 -17.07
N ARG A 18 8.24 17.33 -16.82
CA ARG A 18 7.71 16.43 -17.82
C ARG A 18 6.38 16.97 -18.32
N ALA A 19 6.22 17.09 -19.65
CA ALA A 19 4.96 17.49 -20.25
C ALA A 19 3.81 16.58 -19.76
N ALA A 20 2.66 17.18 -19.42
CA ALA A 20 1.48 16.42 -19.06
C ALA A 20 1.09 15.47 -20.23
N PRO A 21 0.59 14.26 -19.94
CA PRO A 21 0.12 13.39 -21.01
C PRO A 21 -0.98 14.08 -21.80
N PRO A 22 -1.12 13.78 -23.11
CA PRO A 22 -2.19 14.34 -23.91
C PRO A 22 -3.55 13.96 -23.27
N ASN A 23 -4.52 14.84 -23.41
CA ASN A 23 -5.88 14.59 -22.91
C ASN A 23 -6.45 13.37 -23.66
N VAL A 24 -6.47 12.20 -22.99
CA VAL A 24 -6.86 10.93 -23.60
C VAL A 24 -8.30 10.62 -23.21
N THR A 25 -9.13 10.39 -24.21
CA THR A 25 -10.48 9.86 -24.00
C THR A 25 -10.41 8.33 -23.93
N VAL A 26 -10.83 7.76 -22.80
CA VAL A 26 -10.97 6.31 -22.64
C VAL A 26 -12.35 5.90 -23.15
N ALA A 27 -12.41 4.99 -24.11
CA ALA A 27 -13.68 4.42 -24.56
C ALA A 27 -14.24 3.49 -23.47
N VAL A 28 -15.42 3.84 -22.96
CA VAL A 28 -16.14 3.12 -21.90
C VAL A 28 -17.57 2.81 -22.37
N GLY A 29 -18.17 1.75 -21.82
CA GLY A 29 -19.54 1.35 -22.12
C GLY A 29 -19.85 -0.03 -21.57
N ASP A 30 -21.13 -0.43 -21.60
CA ASP A 30 -21.54 -1.77 -21.26
C ASP A 30 -21.20 -2.72 -22.42
N PRO A 31 -20.49 -3.85 -22.19
CA PRO A 31 -20.19 -4.80 -23.27
C PRO A 31 -21.44 -5.41 -23.90
N GLY A 32 -21.31 -5.89 -25.15
CA GLY A 32 -22.43 -6.56 -25.88
C GLY A 32 -22.83 -7.90 -25.27
N ARG A 33 -22.00 -8.48 -24.39
CA ARG A 33 -22.24 -9.74 -23.66
C ARG A 33 -21.76 -9.64 -22.22
N LEU A 34 -22.20 -10.57 -21.39
CA LEU A 34 -21.69 -10.66 -20.02
C LEU A 34 -20.18 -10.96 -20.03
N VAL A 35 -19.40 -10.11 -19.38
CA VAL A 35 -17.98 -10.25 -19.14
C VAL A 35 -17.73 -10.37 -17.64
N THR A 36 -17.03 -11.43 -17.22
CA THR A 36 -16.60 -11.62 -15.83
C THR A 36 -15.18 -11.10 -15.67
N LEU A 37 -15.03 -10.07 -14.87
CA LEU A 37 -13.73 -9.53 -14.46
C LEU A 37 -13.29 -10.22 -13.18
N THR A 38 -12.51 -11.30 -13.35
CA THR A 38 -11.89 -12.00 -12.21
C THR A 38 -10.72 -11.19 -11.67
N GLU A 39 -10.63 -11.09 -10.35
CA GLU A 39 -9.52 -10.48 -9.65
C GLU A 39 -9.06 -11.40 -8.53
N SER A 40 -7.76 -11.43 -8.26
CA SER A 40 -7.18 -12.02 -7.07
C SER A 40 -6.02 -11.17 -6.56
N GLY A 41 -5.75 -11.22 -5.26
CA GLY A 41 -4.55 -10.54 -4.75
C GLY A 41 -4.67 -9.98 -3.35
N SER A 42 -4.37 -8.71 -3.21
CA SER A 42 -4.23 -8.02 -1.93
C SER A 42 -5.42 -8.18 -0.99
N SER A 43 -5.14 -8.59 0.24
CA SER A 43 -6.14 -8.60 1.32
C SER A 43 -6.44 -7.22 1.89
N LEU A 44 -5.63 -6.20 1.58
CA LEU A 44 -5.86 -4.80 1.93
C LEU A 44 -6.87 -4.17 0.97
N VAL A 45 -6.73 -4.38 -0.35
CA VAL A 45 -7.65 -3.80 -1.34
C VAL A 45 -8.97 -4.59 -1.48
N LEU A 46 -8.99 -5.87 -1.13
CA LEU A 46 -10.16 -6.75 -1.31
C LEU A 46 -11.47 -6.18 -0.75
N PRO A 47 -11.54 -5.67 0.51
CA PRO A 47 -12.79 -5.09 1.02
C PRO A 47 -13.29 -3.90 0.20
N TYR A 48 -12.40 -3.12 -0.40
CA TYR A 48 -12.75 -2.01 -1.28
C TYR A 48 -13.35 -2.51 -2.60
N LEU A 49 -12.74 -3.53 -3.22
CA LEU A 49 -13.26 -4.13 -4.46
C LEU A 49 -14.62 -4.80 -4.25
N GLN A 50 -14.81 -5.49 -3.11
CA GLN A 50 -16.10 -6.11 -2.75
C GLN A 50 -17.25 -5.10 -2.68
N ARG A 51 -16.97 -3.87 -2.22
CA ARG A 51 -17.96 -2.78 -2.19
C ARG A 51 -18.35 -2.29 -3.58
N MET A 52 -17.51 -2.47 -4.57
CA MET A 52 -17.76 -2.05 -5.96
C MET A 52 -18.63 -3.03 -6.74
N VAL A 53 -18.77 -4.29 -6.30
CA VAL A 53 -19.44 -5.35 -7.06
C VAL A 53 -20.89 -4.97 -7.44
N ALA A 54 -21.72 -4.64 -6.46
CA ALA A 54 -23.13 -4.34 -6.71
C ALA A 54 -23.35 -3.00 -7.42
N PRO A 55 -22.69 -1.88 -7.04
CA PRO A 55 -22.82 -0.62 -7.75
C PRO A 55 -22.34 -0.67 -9.21
N LEU A 56 -21.21 -1.34 -9.48
CA LEU A 56 -20.73 -1.54 -10.85
C LEU A 56 -21.74 -2.29 -11.69
N ARG A 57 -22.27 -3.40 -11.14
CA ARG A 57 -23.29 -4.21 -11.83
C ARG A 57 -24.58 -3.45 -12.11
N SER A 58 -24.94 -2.49 -11.25
CA SER A 58 -26.09 -1.61 -11.46
C SER A 58 -25.87 -0.63 -12.62
N ASP A 59 -24.65 -0.07 -12.72
CA ASP A 59 -24.30 0.88 -13.77
C ASP A 59 -24.03 0.20 -15.12
N TYR A 60 -23.45 -1.02 -15.09
CA TYR A 60 -23.05 -1.81 -16.26
C TYR A 60 -23.49 -3.27 -16.09
N PRO A 61 -24.73 -3.63 -16.49
CA PRO A 61 -25.29 -4.96 -16.26
C PRO A 61 -24.50 -6.13 -16.88
N ASN A 62 -23.71 -5.88 -17.91
CA ASN A 62 -22.88 -6.88 -18.55
C ASN A 62 -21.45 -6.97 -18.01
N ILE A 63 -21.11 -6.26 -16.90
CA ILE A 63 -19.84 -6.37 -16.23
C ILE A 63 -20.03 -7.01 -14.86
N ALA A 64 -19.46 -8.18 -14.63
CA ALA A 64 -19.46 -8.90 -13.36
C ALA A 64 -18.06 -8.87 -12.74
N LEU A 65 -17.84 -8.09 -11.66
CA LEU A 65 -16.60 -8.10 -10.90
C LEU A 65 -16.62 -9.23 -9.88
N VAL A 66 -15.57 -10.06 -9.86
CA VAL A 66 -15.40 -11.21 -8.94
C VAL A 66 -14.03 -11.09 -8.25
N PRO A 67 -13.96 -10.34 -7.13
CA PRO A 67 -12.71 -10.15 -6.40
C PRO A 67 -12.45 -11.30 -5.41
N ALA A 68 -11.17 -11.66 -5.26
CA ALA A 68 -10.69 -12.69 -4.33
C ALA A 68 -9.38 -12.28 -3.67
N GLY A 69 -9.17 -12.74 -2.43
CA GLY A 69 -7.91 -12.54 -1.71
C GLY A 69 -6.82 -13.52 -2.12
N GLY A 70 -5.65 -13.42 -1.44
CA GLY A 70 -4.54 -14.37 -1.63
C GLY A 70 -3.16 -13.74 -1.45
N GLY A 71 -3.11 -12.42 -1.18
CA GLY A 71 -1.88 -11.63 -1.07
C GLY A 71 -1.43 -11.06 -2.41
N SER A 72 -0.76 -9.91 -2.36
CA SER A 72 -0.33 -9.15 -3.55
C SER A 72 0.57 -9.96 -4.49
N GLY A 73 1.46 -10.80 -3.94
CA GLY A 73 2.31 -11.68 -4.76
C GLY A 73 1.51 -12.67 -5.60
N LYS A 74 0.41 -13.23 -5.03
CA LYS A 74 -0.52 -14.06 -5.80
C LYS A 74 -1.20 -13.24 -6.91
N GLY A 75 -1.70 -12.04 -6.59
CA GLY A 75 -2.35 -11.16 -7.57
C GLY A 75 -1.45 -10.84 -8.76
N VAL A 76 -0.20 -10.47 -8.51
CA VAL A 76 0.81 -10.22 -9.55
C VAL A 76 1.06 -11.49 -10.39
N SER A 77 1.26 -12.65 -9.74
CA SER A 77 1.51 -13.92 -10.42
C SER A 77 0.33 -14.36 -11.29
N ASP A 78 -0.89 -14.25 -10.77
CA ASP A 78 -2.11 -14.62 -11.49
C ASP A 78 -2.37 -13.68 -12.69
N ALA A 79 -2.08 -12.38 -12.57
CA ALA A 79 -2.16 -11.44 -13.68
C ALA A 79 -1.11 -11.72 -14.76
N ILE A 80 0.14 -12.02 -14.37
CA ILE A 80 1.22 -12.39 -15.29
C ILE A 80 0.83 -13.64 -16.08
N SER A 81 0.35 -14.70 -15.41
CA SER A 81 -0.04 -15.96 -16.05
C SER A 81 -1.35 -15.85 -16.85
N GLY A 82 -2.18 -14.83 -16.60
CA GLY A 82 -3.52 -14.71 -17.17
C GLY A 82 -4.56 -15.61 -16.48
N ALA A 83 -4.27 -16.10 -15.27
CA ALA A 83 -5.24 -16.85 -14.47
C ALA A 83 -6.42 -15.96 -14.00
N VAL A 84 -6.19 -14.66 -13.89
CA VAL A 84 -7.23 -13.64 -13.65
C VAL A 84 -7.09 -12.49 -14.64
N VAL A 85 -8.16 -11.74 -14.81
CA VAL A 85 -8.17 -10.54 -15.67
C VAL A 85 -7.37 -9.41 -15.03
N MET A 86 -7.42 -9.30 -13.69
CA MET A 86 -6.77 -8.26 -12.91
C MET A 86 -6.12 -8.85 -11.65
N GLY A 87 -4.92 -8.40 -11.32
CA GLY A 87 -4.27 -8.74 -10.05
C GLY A 87 -4.27 -7.56 -9.09
N GLY A 88 -4.81 -7.72 -7.89
CA GLY A 88 -4.80 -6.70 -6.84
C GLY A 88 -3.47 -6.68 -6.07
N SER A 89 -2.85 -5.52 -5.91
CA SER A 89 -1.56 -5.41 -5.22
C SER A 89 -1.36 -4.06 -4.54
N ASP A 90 -0.83 -4.10 -3.31
CA ASP A 90 -0.38 -2.92 -2.57
C ASP A 90 1.07 -2.55 -2.97
N ALA A 91 1.77 -3.46 -3.66
CA ALA A 91 3.09 -3.25 -4.20
C ALA A 91 3.02 -3.08 -5.72
N TYR A 92 3.72 -2.09 -6.27
CA TYR A 92 3.94 -2.01 -7.71
C TYR A 92 4.93 -3.10 -8.17
N LEU A 93 4.94 -3.38 -9.48
CA LEU A 93 5.90 -4.33 -10.06
C LEU A 93 7.34 -3.90 -9.77
N SER A 94 8.19 -4.83 -9.37
CA SER A 94 9.64 -4.59 -9.33
C SER A 94 10.19 -4.32 -10.73
N ASP A 95 11.37 -3.71 -10.82
CA ASP A 95 12.01 -3.45 -12.12
C ASP A 95 12.19 -4.72 -12.94
N GLY A 96 12.56 -5.83 -12.28
CA GLY A 96 12.69 -7.13 -12.91
C GLY A 96 11.35 -7.67 -13.45
N GLN A 97 10.28 -7.57 -12.65
CA GLN A 97 8.95 -7.98 -13.09
C GLN A 97 8.43 -7.13 -14.25
N ALA A 98 8.59 -5.81 -14.18
CA ALA A 98 8.16 -4.90 -15.24
C ALA A 98 8.94 -5.12 -16.54
N ALA A 99 10.26 -5.38 -16.45
CA ALA A 99 11.09 -5.67 -17.62
C ALA A 99 10.72 -7.00 -18.29
N GLN A 100 10.34 -8.01 -17.50
CA GLN A 100 9.92 -9.33 -18.01
C GLN A 100 8.48 -9.33 -18.53
N ASN A 101 7.64 -8.39 -18.09
CA ASN A 101 6.22 -8.31 -18.44
C ASN A 101 5.84 -6.88 -18.90
N PRO A 102 6.38 -6.40 -20.03
CA PRO A 102 6.20 -5.00 -20.48
C PRO A 102 4.76 -4.67 -20.91
N ASP A 103 3.92 -5.69 -21.07
CA ASP A 103 2.50 -5.59 -21.35
C ASP A 103 1.62 -5.51 -20.08
N LEU A 104 2.17 -5.77 -18.90
CA LEU A 104 1.45 -5.66 -17.63
C LEU A 104 1.51 -4.22 -17.12
N LEU A 105 0.34 -3.65 -16.86
CA LEU A 105 0.18 -2.26 -16.43
C LEU A 105 -0.08 -2.19 -14.93
N ASP A 106 0.63 -1.31 -14.23
CA ASP A 106 0.33 -0.91 -12.84
C ASP A 106 -0.70 0.22 -12.86
N ILE A 107 -1.97 -0.08 -12.58
CA ILE A 107 -3.06 0.92 -12.59
C ILE A 107 -3.46 1.26 -11.15
N PRO A 108 -3.06 2.42 -10.60
CA PRO A 108 -3.51 2.82 -9.27
C PRO A 108 -4.99 3.19 -9.29
N ILE A 109 -5.75 2.72 -8.30
CA ILE A 109 -7.20 2.96 -8.18
C ILE A 109 -7.60 3.72 -6.91
N ALA A 110 -6.78 3.67 -5.88
CA ALA A 110 -7.00 4.36 -4.61
C ALA A 110 -5.67 4.56 -3.87
N ILE A 111 -5.72 5.20 -2.71
CA ILE A 111 -4.61 5.30 -1.77
C ILE A 111 -5.06 4.76 -0.43
N SER A 112 -4.24 3.89 0.15
CA SER A 112 -4.43 3.27 1.45
C SER A 112 -3.32 3.63 2.43
N ALA A 113 -3.39 3.03 3.61
CA ALA A 113 -2.33 3.06 4.61
C ALA A 113 -2.26 1.72 5.34
N GLN A 114 -1.19 1.55 6.10
CA GLN A 114 -1.02 0.41 6.97
C GLN A 114 -0.83 0.88 8.41
N ALA A 115 -1.57 0.28 9.34
CA ALA A 115 -1.42 0.48 10.77
C ALA A 115 -0.42 -0.50 11.37
N VAL A 116 0.15 -0.15 12.52
CA VAL A 116 0.85 -1.07 13.42
C VAL A 116 0.00 -1.26 14.65
N ASN A 117 -0.57 -2.45 14.78
CA ASN A 117 -1.44 -2.82 15.88
C ASN A 117 -0.69 -3.61 16.96
N TYR A 118 -1.17 -3.55 18.19
CA TYR A 118 -0.59 -4.24 19.32
C TYR A 118 -1.65 -4.80 20.29
N ASN A 119 -1.28 -5.84 21.02
CA ASN A 119 -2.12 -6.44 22.07
C ASN A 119 -1.47 -6.23 23.45
N LEU A 120 -1.67 -5.06 24.02
CA LEU A 120 -1.20 -4.67 25.35
C LEU A 120 -2.39 -4.15 26.19
N PRO A 121 -3.05 -5.02 26.96
CA PRO A 121 -4.17 -4.60 27.81
C PRO A 121 -3.77 -3.46 28.76
N GLY A 122 -4.57 -2.39 28.75
CA GLY A 122 -4.33 -1.22 29.60
C GLY A 122 -3.33 -0.19 29.03
N VAL A 123 -2.69 -0.46 27.91
CA VAL A 123 -1.83 0.50 27.20
C VAL A 123 -2.62 1.16 26.08
N ASN A 124 -2.72 2.48 26.15
CA ASN A 124 -3.36 3.31 25.14
C ASN A 124 -2.34 4.36 24.65
N ASP A 125 -2.56 4.88 23.43
CA ASP A 125 -1.75 5.97 22.83
C ASP A 125 -0.25 5.64 22.73
N LEU A 126 0.09 4.40 22.40
CA LEU A 126 1.47 3.95 22.21
C LEU A 126 2.13 4.64 21.01
N ARG A 127 3.36 5.13 21.21
CA ARG A 127 4.20 5.78 20.19
C ARG A 127 5.35 4.88 19.82
N LEU A 128 5.57 4.65 18.53
CA LEU A 128 6.67 3.85 18.01
C LEU A 128 7.36 4.58 16.86
N SER A 129 8.69 4.43 16.77
CA SER A 129 9.46 4.84 15.59
C SER A 129 9.77 3.64 14.70
N GLY A 130 10.04 3.87 13.42
CA GLY A 130 10.43 2.81 12.50
C GLY A 130 11.71 2.09 12.95
N ASP A 131 12.68 2.80 13.55
CA ASP A 131 13.88 2.19 14.13
C ASP A 131 13.55 1.21 15.28
N VAL A 132 12.69 1.63 16.20
CA VAL A 132 12.27 0.76 17.33
C VAL A 132 11.54 -0.47 16.79
N ILE A 133 10.64 -0.31 15.83
CA ILE A 133 9.90 -1.43 15.22
C ILE A 133 10.87 -2.39 14.50
N ALA A 134 11.83 -1.88 13.73
CA ALA A 134 12.84 -2.70 13.06
C ALA A 134 13.59 -3.57 14.08
N ARG A 135 14.05 -2.98 15.16
CA ARG A 135 14.77 -3.70 16.24
C ARG A 135 13.89 -4.72 16.98
N MET A 136 12.57 -4.51 17.07
CA MET A 136 11.62 -5.51 17.57
C MET A 136 11.56 -6.72 16.63
N TYR A 137 11.42 -6.49 15.31
CA TYR A 137 11.38 -7.55 14.31
C TYR A 137 12.74 -8.21 14.02
N GLU A 138 13.84 -7.61 14.50
CA GLU A 138 15.18 -8.20 14.53
C GLU A 138 15.47 -8.98 15.83
N GLY A 139 14.56 -8.94 16.82
CA GLY A 139 14.78 -9.58 18.13
C GLY A 139 15.81 -8.87 19.01
N ARG A 140 16.18 -7.63 18.71
CA ARG A 140 17.07 -6.78 19.51
C ARG A 140 16.35 -6.05 20.64
N ILE A 141 15.06 -5.80 20.47
CA ILE A 141 14.13 -5.32 21.51
C ILE A 141 13.12 -6.44 21.74
N THR A 142 13.15 -7.05 22.92
CA THR A 142 12.41 -8.27 23.21
C THR A 142 11.31 -8.11 24.26
N THR A 143 11.24 -6.95 24.93
CA THR A 143 10.20 -6.66 25.94
C THR A 143 9.61 -5.27 25.74
N TRP A 144 8.34 -5.11 26.08
CA TRP A 144 7.63 -3.86 25.88
C TRP A 144 8.11 -2.71 26.77
N ASN A 145 8.69 -3.01 27.93
CA ASN A 145 9.29 -1.99 28.81
C ASN A 145 10.75 -1.67 28.49
N ASP A 146 11.25 -2.04 27.30
CA ASP A 146 12.60 -1.68 26.86
C ASP A 146 12.79 -0.15 26.92
N PRO A 147 13.97 0.33 27.40
CA PRO A 147 14.26 1.76 27.48
C PRO A 147 14.06 2.55 26.19
N ALA A 148 14.26 1.93 25.02
CA ALA A 148 14.04 2.59 23.73
C ALA A 148 12.55 2.87 23.47
N ILE A 149 11.65 1.96 23.89
CA ILE A 149 10.21 2.16 23.80
C ILE A 149 9.76 3.16 24.87
N ALA A 150 10.22 3.00 26.12
CA ALA A 150 9.87 3.88 27.23
C ALA A 150 10.24 5.35 26.95
N LYS A 151 11.38 5.59 26.30
CA LYS A 151 11.81 6.95 25.90
C LYS A 151 10.81 7.65 24.96
N LEU A 152 10.12 6.90 24.09
CA LEU A 152 9.10 7.45 23.20
C LEU A 152 7.76 7.64 23.92
N ASN A 153 7.57 7.02 25.08
CA ASN A 153 6.33 6.92 25.84
C ASN A 153 6.50 7.29 27.31
N PRO A 154 7.02 8.50 27.65
CA PRO A 154 7.36 8.85 29.02
C PRO A 154 6.18 8.82 29.99
N ASP A 155 4.97 9.01 29.47
CA ASP A 155 3.73 9.08 30.26
C ASP A 155 2.94 7.75 30.28
N VAL A 156 3.49 6.67 29.68
CA VAL A 156 2.84 5.37 29.55
C VAL A 156 3.55 4.33 30.42
N SER A 157 2.81 3.65 31.31
CA SER A 157 3.35 2.49 32.02
C SER A 157 3.38 1.27 31.15
N LEU A 158 4.56 0.92 30.67
CA LEU A 158 4.76 -0.23 29.77
C LEU A 158 4.98 -1.52 30.58
N PRO A 159 4.29 -2.62 30.24
CA PRO A 159 4.43 -3.87 30.97
C PRO A 159 5.74 -4.58 30.62
N ALA A 160 6.32 -5.29 31.61
CA ALA A 160 7.52 -6.12 31.43
C ALA A 160 7.16 -7.49 30.83
N ILE A 161 6.53 -7.51 29.65
CA ILE A 161 6.16 -8.73 28.93
C ILE A 161 6.92 -8.83 27.62
N ALA A 162 7.06 -10.06 27.10
CA ALA A 162 7.73 -10.30 25.82
C ALA A 162 6.97 -9.67 24.66
N ILE A 163 7.72 -9.19 23.68
CA ILE A 163 7.20 -8.78 22.37
C ILE A 163 7.01 -10.04 21.51
N VAL A 164 5.85 -10.16 20.89
CA VAL A 164 5.49 -11.25 19.96
C VAL A 164 5.25 -10.64 18.58
N PRO A 165 6.27 -10.59 17.70
CA PRO A 165 6.08 -10.12 16.34
C PRO A 165 5.20 -11.09 15.56
N VAL A 166 4.19 -10.54 14.86
CA VAL A 166 3.37 -11.31 13.92
C VAL A 166 3.69 -10.84 12.51
N ARG A 167 4.01 -11.78 11.63
CA ARG A 167 4.39 -11.50 10.24
C ARG A 167 3.57 -12.30 9.25
N ARG A 168 3.50 -11.82 8.03
CA ARG A 168 2.78 -12.50 6.94
C ARG A 168 3.54 -13.75 6.49
N SER A 169 2.82 -14.84 6.30
CA SER A 169 3.34 -16.08 5.72
C SER A 169 3.14 -16.17 4.20
N ASP A 170 2.26 -15.35 3.64
CA ASP A 170 2.01 -15.21 2.21
C ASP A 170 2.88 -14.09 1.60
N ALA A 171 3.05 -14.10 0.27
CA ALA A 171 3.67 -13.00 -0.45
C ALA A 171 2.72 -11.78 -0.45
N SER A 172 3.01 -10.80 0.42
CA SER A 172 2.09 -9.77 0.82
C SER A 172 2.56 -8.36 0.46
N GLY A 173 1.67 -7.54 -0.09
CA GLY A 173 1.90 -6.12 -0.23
C GLY A 173 2.01 -5.40 1.11
N ASP A 174 1.26 -5.85 2.13
CA ASP A 174 1.45 -5.33 3.50
C ASP A 174 2.87 -5.55 4.01
N THR A 175 3.49 -6.72 3.70
CA THR A 175 4.92 -6.96 4.00
C THR A 175 5.80 -5.98 3.24
N PHE A 176 5.52 -5.73 1.95
CA PHE A 176 6.26 -4.76 1.15
C PHE A 176 6.21 -3.35 1.77
N LEU A 177 5.03 -2.86 2.15
CA LEU A 177 4.86 -1.53 2.74
C LEU A 177 5.57 -1.40 4.08
N PHE A 178 5.36 -2.36 4.96
CA PHE A 178 5.97 -2.40 6.28
C PHE A 178 7.49 -2.44 6.20
N THR A 179 8.05 -3.35 5.41
CA THR A 179 9.50 -3.50 5.29
C THR A 179 10.14 -2.33 4.53
N ALA A 180 9.43 -1.67 3.59
CA ALA A 180 9.88 -0.44 2.96
C ALA A 180 9.99 0.72 3.98
N PHE A 181 9.03 0.82 4.91
CA PHE A 181 9.12 1.78 6.01
C PHE A 181 10.30 1.48 6.95
N LEU A 182 10.51 0.21 7.33
CA LEU A 182 11.66 -0.18 8.17
C LEU A 182 12.99 0.09 7.45
N THR A 183 13.07 -0.18 6.14
CA THR A 183 14.24 0.12 5.29
C THR A 183 14.57 1.62 5.28
N ALA A 184 13.55 2.48 5.27
CA ALA A 184 13.75 3.93 5.32
C ALA A 184 14.22 4.41 6.71
N ALA A 185 13.78 3.73 7.78
CA ALA A 185 13.98 4.15 9.16
C ALA A 185 15.21 3.55 9.86
N ASN A 186 15.74 2.40 9.40
CA ASN A 186 16.80 1.66 10.07
C ASN A 186 17.84 1.14 9.07
N ALA A 187 19.13 1.40 9.35
CA ALA A 187 20.22 1.03 8.46
C ALA A 187 20.47 -0.48 8.42
N ASP A 188 20.45 -1.15 9.59
CA ASP A 188 20.70 -2.59 9.67
C ASP A 188 19.61 -3.37 8.94
N TRP A 189 18.33 -2.91 9.06
CA TRP A 189 17.22 -3.47 8.28
C TRP A 189 17.42 -3.30 6.78
N ARG A 190 17.83 -2.11 6.34
CA ARG A 190 18.09 -1.79 4.92
C ARG A 190 19.19 -2.66 4.32
N ASP A 191 20.28 -2.87 5.10
CA ASP A 191 21.45 -3.61 4.65
C ASP A 191 21.29 -5.13 4.83
N GLY A 192 20.26 -5.56 5.56
CA GLY A 192 19.89 -6.94 5.81
C GLY A 192 18.61 -7.39 5.09
N PRO A 193 17.44 -7.43 5.76
CA PRO A 193 16.20 -7.94 5.16
C PRO A 193 15.71 -7.13 3.96
N ALA A 194 15.97 -5.80 3.96
CA ALA A 194 15.48 -4.84 2.97
C ALA A 194 13.94 -4.86 2.85
N TYR A 195 13.37 -4.69 1.64
CA TYR A 195 11.93 -4.73 1.44
C TYR A 195 11.52 -5.50 0.18
N SER A 196 10.45 -6.26 0.32
CA SER A 196 9.79 -7.01 -0.76
C SER A 196 8.43 -7.48 -0.29
N THR A 197 7.63 -8.07 -1.18
CA THR A 197 6.43 -8.81 -0.80
C THR A 197 6.75 -10.09 0.01
N THR A 198 7.98 -10.55 -0.07
CA THR A 198 8.53 -11.67 0.70
C THR A 198 9.97 -11.34 1.06
N VAL A 199 10.30 -11.27 2.36
CA VAL A 199 11.65 -11.00 2.86
C VAL A 199 12.17 -12.20 3.66
N THR A 200 13.49 -12.31 3.78
CA THR A 200 14.11 -13.22 4.75
C THR A 200 14.02 -12.58 6.12
N TRP A 201 13.02 -13.00 6.90
CA TRP A 201 12.83 -12.46 8.24
C TRP A 201 13.93 -12.89 9.18
N PRO A 202 14.43 -11.98 10.04
CA PRO A 202 15.25 -12.38 11.19
C PRO A 202 14.45 -13.33 12.10
N SER A 203 15.12 -14.33 12.66
CA SER A 203 14.47 -15.25 13.60
C SER A 203 14.27 -14.58 14.95
N VAL A 204 13.02 -14.49 15.41
CA VAL A 204 12.66 -13.95 16.72
C VAL A 204 11.94 -15.00 17.54
N GLN A 205 12.40 -15.21 18.78
CA GLN A 205 11.77 -16.19 19.66
C GLN A 205 10.30 -15.83 19.92
N GLY A 206 9.41 -16.78 19.69
CA GLY A 206 7.97 -16.61 19.92
C GLY A 206 7.24 -15.85 18.80
N GLU A 207 7.90 -15.55 17.68
CA GLU A 207 7.23 -14.97 16.51
C GLU A 207 6.07 -15.84 16.01
N LEU A 208 5.04 -15.19 15.50
CA LEU A 208 3.87 -15.84 14.92
C LEU A 208 3.71 -15.44 13.44
N THR A 209 2.97 -16.26 12.71
CA THR A 209 2.69 -15.99 11.28
C THR A 209 1.21 -16.11 10.98
N ALA A 210 0.75 -15.33 10.00
CA ALA A 210 -0.63 -15.39 9.53
C ALA A 210 -0.70 -15.05 8.02
N SER A 211 -1.71 -15.55 7.33
CA SER A 211 -1.97 -15.24 5.92
C SER A 211 -3.16 -14.31 5.78
N GLY A 212 -2.94 -13.12 5.19
CA GLY A 212 -3.95 -12.09 5.00
C GLY A 212 -4.23 -11.25 6.26
N ASN A 213 -4.82 -10.07 6.08
CA ASN A 213 -5.06 -9.09 7.15
C ASN A 213 -5.99 -9.61 8.26
N ALA A 214 -7.06 -10.32 7.91
CA ALA A 214 -7.99 -10.86 8.91
C ALA A 214 -7.31 -11.86 9.85
N ALA A 215 -6.46 -12.76 9.34
CA ALA A 215 -5.72 -13.70 10.17
C ALA A 215 -4.62 -13.01 11.00
N MET A 216 -3.96 -11.95 10.47
CA MET A 216 -3.04 -11.11 11.26
C MET A 216 -3.72 -10.52 12.50
N VAL A 217 -4.92 -9.96 12.34
CA VAL A 217 -5.73 -9.42 13.43
C VAL A 217 -6.12 -10.53 14.43
N GLN A 218 -6.58 -11.68 13.93
CA GLN A 218 -6.98 -12.80 14.78
C GLN A 218 -5.83 -13.34 15.63
N VAL A 219 -4.68 -13.59 15.01
CA VAL A 219 -3.48 -14.10 15.69
C VAL A 219 -2.99 -13.10 16.73
N CYS A 220 -2.91 -11.82 16.38
CA CYS A 220 -2.51 -10.76 17.30
C CYS A 220 -3.49 -10.61 18.48
N GLY A 221 -4.80 -10.70 18.23
CA GLY A 221 -5.81 -10.61 19.27
C GLY A 221 -5.73 -11.73 20.33
N GLN A 222 -5.20 -12.89 19.94
CA GLN A 222 -5.00 -14.05 20.82
C GLN A 222 -3.66 -14.05 21.55
N ALA A 223 -2.68 -13.26 21.11
CA ALA A 223 -1.32 -13.23 21.63
C ALA A 223 -1.05 -11.95 22.43
N GLN A 224 -1.06 -12.03 23.75
CA GLN A 224 -0.65 -10.90 24.59
C GLN A 224 0.81 -10.55 24.31
N GLY A 225 1.12 -9.26 24.19
CA GLY A 225 2.45 -8.78 23.78
C GLY A 225 2.65 -8.74 22.27
N CYS A 226 1.65 -9.05 21.48
CA CYS A 226 1.72 -8.99 20.01
C CYS A 226 2.03 -7.58 19.51
N ILE A 227 2.81 -7.53 18.41
CA ILE A 227 2.90 -6.41 17.46
C ILE A 227 2.69 -6.95 16.06
N ALA A 228 1.80 -6.30 15.28
CA ALA A 228 1.43 -6.72 13.93
C ALA A 228 1.27 -5.50 13.01
N TYR A 229 1.63 -5.65 11.74
CA TYR A 229 1.29 -4.68 10.70
C TYR A 229 0.02 -5.14 9.97
N VAL A 230 -0.95 -4.26 9.84
CA VAL A 230 -2.28 -4.57 9.33
C VAL A 230 -2.73 -3.46 8.38
N GLY A 231 -3.25 -3.84 7.22
CA GLY A 231 -3.84 -2.87 6.29
C GLY A 231 -5.07 -2.18 6.88
N ILE A 232 -5.20 -0.87 6.65
CA ILE A 232 -6.24 -0.03 7.28
C ILE A 232 -7.67 -0.49 6.99
N SER A 233 -7.91 -1.20 5.88
CA SER A 233 -9.24 -1.76 5.57
C SER A 233 -9.71 -2.82 6.58
N ALA A 234 -8.80 -3.34 7.42
CA ALA A 234 -9.11 -4.28 8.50
C ALA A 234 -9.22 -3.60 9.88
N GLU A 235 -9.25 -2.26 9.96
CA GLU A 235 -9.35 -1.50 11.22
C GLU A 235 -10.54 -1.91 12.07
N ASN A 236 -11.71 -2.13 11.46
CA ASN A 236 -12.90 -2.59 12.18
C ASN A 236 -12.71 -3.97 12.84
N LEU A 237 -11.94 -4.85 12.20
CA LEU A 237 -11.59 -6.15 12.77
C LEU A 237 -10.60 -5.97 13.93
N ALA A 238 -9.58 -5.12 13.77
CA ALA A 238 -8.60 -4.82 14.81
C ALA A 238 -9.28 -4.20 16.06
N THR A 239 -10.19 -3.25 15.86
CA THR A 239 -11.01 -2.65 16.92
C THR A 239 -11.88 -3.69 17.61
N SER A 240 -12.56 -4.56 16.87
CA SER A 240 -13.38 -5.64 17.41
C SER A 240 -12.55 -6.66 18.21
N ALA A 241 -11.32 -6.89 17.82
CA ALA A 241 -10.34 -7.70 18.53
C ALA A 241 -9.68 -6.97 19.73
N ARG A 242 -10.04 -5.71 19.96
CA ARG A 242 -9.49 -4.83 21.03
C ARG A 242 -7.99 -4.61 20.91
N LEU A 243 -7.46 -4.60 19.71
CA LEU A 243 -6.07 -4.22 19.46
C LEU A 243 -5.91 -2.71 19.59
N GLY A 244 -4.79 -2.30 20.19
CA GLY A 244 -4.34 -0.91 20.11
C GLY A 244 -3.73 -0.62 18.74
N GLU A 245 -3.77 0.65 18.32
CA GLU A 245 -3.10 1.16 17.13
C GLU A 245 -2.02 2.15 17.54
N ALA A 246 -0.78 1.87 17.15
CA ALA A 246 0.35 2.73 17.50
C ALA A 246 0.39 4.00 16.65
N ARG A 247 0.76 5.12 17.28
CA ARG A 247 1.17 6.32 16.54
C ARG A 247 2.57 6.13 16.03
N LEU A 248 2.76 6.25 14.74
CA LEU A 248 4.06 6.09 14.10
C LEU A 248 4.77 7.43 13.91
N GLN A 249 6.06 7.44 14.22
CA GLN A 249 6.91 8.60 14.01
C GLN A 249 7.21 8.79 12.52
N ASN A 250 6.92 9.98 11.99
CA ASN A 250 7.28 10.37 10.63
C ASN A 250 8.64 11.11 10.59
N ARG A 251 9.12 11.46 9.40
CA ARG A 251 10.37 12.20 9.17
C ARG A 251 10.46 13.53 9.93
N ALA A 252 9.33 14.20 10.17
CA ALA A 252 9.28 15.43 10.95
C ALA A 252 9.27 15.20 12.48
N GLY A 253 9.45 13.95 12.93
CA GLY A 253 9.43 13.57 14.34
C GLY A 253 8.05 13.60 14.99
N LYS A 254 6.96 13.68 14.19
CA LYS A 254 5.59 13.68 14.70
C LYS A 254 5.03 12.26 14.75
N PHE A 255 4.27 11.97 15.81
CA PHE A 255 3.61 10.68 16.01
C PHE A 255 2.16 10.75 15.50
N LEU A 256 1.85 10.01 14.46
CA LEU A 256 0.59 10.09 13.73
C LEU A 256 -0.10 8.72 13.64
N GLN A 257 -1.44 8.75 13.52
CA GLN A 257 -2.26 7.61 13.13
C GLN A 257 -2.68 7.73 11.66
N PRO A 258 -3.06 6.60 10.99
CA PRO A 258 -3.48 6.57 9.59
C PRO A 258 -4.93 7.06 9.44
N THR A 259 -5.13 8.34 9.51
CA THR A 259 -6.44 8.97 9.27
C THR A 259 -6.54 9.47 7.82
N PRO A 260 -7.74 9.70 7.26
CA PRO A 260 -7.88 10.30 5.93
C PRO A 260 -7.11 11.60 5.76
N ALA A 261 -7.00 12.41 6.83
CA ALA A 261 -6.23 13.66 6.81
C ALA A 261 -4.73 13.42 6.69
N THR A 262 -4.16 12.50 7.49
CA THR A 262 -2.72 12.21 7.51
C THR A 262 -2.27 11.42 6.27
N ILE A 263 -3.14 10.56 5.72
CA ILE A 263 -2.94 9.88 4.43
C ILE A 263 -2.96 10.92 3.29
N THR A 264 -3.92 11.84 3.30
CA THR A 264 -4.00 12.92 2.31
C THR A 264 -2.79 13.85 2.37
N ALA A 265 -2.26 14.12 3.57
CA ALA A 265 -1.04 14.92 3.74
C ALA A 265 0.18 14.23 3.11
N ALA A 266 0.38 12.92 3.33
CA ALA A 266 1.45 12.15 2.70
C ALA A 266 1.33 12.12 1.17
N ARG A 267 0.12 11.92 0.64
CA ARG A 267 -0.18 12.02 -0.79
C ARG A 267 0.16 13.39 -1.36
N THR A 268 -0.19 14.47 -0.65
CA THR A 268 0.07 15.84 -1.09
C THR A 268 1.56 16.15 -1.09
N ALA A 269 2.29 15.71 -0.08
CA ALA A 269 3.74 15.85 -0.01
C ALA A 269 4.46 15.12 -1.16
N ALA A 270 3.95 13.96 -1.58
CA ALA A 270 4.46 13.22 -2.73
C ALA A 270 4.07 13.85 -4.08
N GLY A 271 2.97 14.60 -4.13
CA GLY A 271 2.39 15.15 -5.37
C GLY A 271 3.19 16.27 -6.03
N ALA A 272 4.25 16.78 -5.40
CA ALA A 272 5.19 17.72 -6.01
C ALA A 272 6.18 17.03 -6.97
N ALA A 273 6.36 15.71 -6.90
CA ALA A 273 7.22 14.96 -7.80
C ALA A 273 6.43 14.45 -9.02
N PRO A 274 7.03 14.46 -10.23
CA PRO A 274 6.41 13.86 -11.40
C PRO A 274 6.15 12.36 -11.15
N ILE A 275 4.93 11.90 -11.43
CA ILE A 275 4.66 10.46 -11.39
C ILE A 275 5.36 9.79 -12.59
N PRO A 276 6.04 8.64 -12.42
CA PRO A 276 6.62 7.89 -13.54
C PRO A 276 5.57 7.49 -14.58
N ALA A 277 5.98 7.33 -15.83
CA ALA A 277 5.05 6.98 -16.93
C ALA A 277 4.39 5.61 -16.75
N ASP A 278 5.06 4.72 -16.03
CA ASP A 278 4.58 3.38 -15.69
C ASP A 278 3.78 3.36 -14.38
N LEU A 279 3.59 4.53 -13.74
CA LEU A 279 2.82 4.74 -12.51
C LEU A 279 3.40 4.02 -11.27
N ARG A 280 4.56 3.40 -11.37
CA ARG A 280 5.23 2.73 -10.24
C ARG A 280 5.90 3.77 -9.33
N THR A 281 5.30 4.04 -8.20
CA THR A 281 5.80 5.03 -7.26
C THR A 281 5.42 4.70 -5.83
N SER A 282 6.24 5.12 -4.88
CA SER A 282 6.04 4.90 -3.45
C SER A 282 5.55 6.18 -2.77
N LEU A 283 4.65 6.02 -1.81
CA LEU A 283 4.23 7.07 -0.87
C LEU A 283 4.81 6.86 0.54
N ILE A 284 5.67 5.86 0.72
CA ILE A 284 6.29 5.53 2.02
C ILE A 284 7.17 6.70 2.48
N ASP A 285 7.03 7.05 3.74
CA ASP A 285 7.84 7.98 4.51
C ASP A 285 8.08 9.33 3.80
N LYS A 286 7.00 9.96 3.31
CA LYS A 286 7.07 11.26 2.66
C LYS A 286 7.22 12.40 3.67
N ASP A 287 7.85 13.48 3.23
CA ASP A 287 8.05 14.68 4.05
C ASP A 287 6.72 15.29 4.49
N GLY A 288 6.78 16.13 5.54
CA GLY A 288 5.63 16.87 6.05
C GLY A 288 5.22 16.47 7.47
N ALA A 289 4.90 17.47 8.29
CA ALA A 289 4.58 17.28 9.70
C ALA A 289 3.30 16.45 9.93
N GLN A 290 2.41 16.40 8.95
CA GLN A 290 1.15 15.63 9.01
C GLN A 290 1.14 14.41 8.10
N SER A 291 2.27 14.07 7.45
CA SER A 291 2.37 12.92 6.55
C SER A 291 2.51 11.63 7.36
N TYR A 292 1.50 10.74 7.27
CA TYR A 292 1.59 9.41 7.86
C TYR A 292 2.66 8.58 7.11
N PRO A 293 3.52 7.80 7.80
CA PRO A 293 4.70 7.23 7.14
C PRO A 293 4.43 5.99 6.27
N ILE A 294 3.36 5.22 6.53
CA ILE A 294 3.06 4.01 5.75
C ILE A 294 1.79 4.23 4.92
N VAL A 295 1.96 4.93 3.81
CA VAL A 295 0.90 5.23 2.83
C VAL A 295 1.29 4.66 1.47
N ASN A 296 0.33 4.19 0.69
CA ASN A 296 0.59 3.57 -0.60
C ASN A 296 -0.57 3.73 -1.59
N TYR A 297 -0.24 3.60 -2.88
CA TYR A 297 -1.23 3.36 -3.92
C TYR A 297 -1.68 1.91 -3.92
N GLU A 298 -2.97 1.69 -4.12
CA GLU A 298 -3.55 0.39 -4.41
C GLU A 298 -3.63 0.20 -5.91
N TYR A 299 -3.02 -0.87 -6.41
CA TYR A 299 -2.88 -1.16 -7.83
C TYR A 299 -3.77 -2.31 -8.28
N LEU A 300 -4.29 -2.19 -9.50
CA LEU A 300 -4.76 -3.32 -10.29
C LEU A 300 -3.76 -3.56 -11.43
N MET A 301 -3.18 -4.75 -11.44
CA MET A 301 -2.26 -5.22 -12.49
C MET A 301 -3.09 -5.77 -13.65
N VAL A 302 -2.95 -5.19 -14.84
CA VAL A 302 -3.79 -5.52 -16.00
C VAL A 302 -2.93 -5.68 -17.24
N LYS A 303 -3.12 -6.76 -18.00
CA LYS A 303 -2.47 -6.86 -19.32
C LYS A 303 -3.03 -5.82 -20.27
N SER A 304 -2.16 -5.16 -21.03
CA SER A 304 -2.57 -4.20 -22.06
C SER A 304 -3.28 -4.88 -23.24
N GLN A 305 -2.98 -6.14 -23.51
CA GLN A 305 -3.65 -6.96 -24.51
C GLN A 305 -4.70 -7.85 -23.85
N GLN A 306 -5.95 -7.74 -24.26
CA GLN A 306 -7.08 -8.53 -23.80
C GLN A 306 -7.54 -9.53 -24.87
N PRO A 307 -8.17 -10.65 -24.49
CA PRO A 307 -8.49 -11.73 -25.42
C PRO A 307 -9.52 -11.32 -26.49
N ASP A 308 -10.38 -10.35 -26.20
CA ASP A 308 -11.44 -9.88 -27.11
C ASP A 308 -11.86 -8.44 -26.80
N ALA A 309 -12.65 -7.85 -27.71
CA ALA A 309 -13.09 -6.45 -27.64
C ALA A 309 -14.01 -6.17 -26.45
N ASP A 310 -14.91 -7.10 -26.10
CA ASP A 310 -15.82 -6.96 -24.97
C ASP A 310 -15.04 -6.98 -23.64
N THR A 311 -14.05 -7.86 -23.51
CA THR A 311 -13.19 -7.91 -22.33
C THR A 311 -12.34 -6.64 -22.21
N ALA A 312 -11.75 -6.15 -23.32
CA ALA A 312 -11.01 -4.89 -23.32
C ALA A 312 -11.91 -3.70 -22.94
N LEU A 313 -13.14 -3.65 -23.45
CA LEU A 313 -14.12 -2.63 -23.09
C LEU A 313 -14.51 -2.71 -21.62
N ALA A 314 -14.83 -3.90 -21.11
CA ALA A 314 -15.21 -4.10 -19.71
C ALA A 314 -14.10 -3.66 -18.75
N VAL A 315 -12.83 -4.01 -19.02
CA VAL A 315 -11.67 -3.61 -18.22
C VAL A 315 -11.51 -2.09 -18.19
N ARG A 316 -11.53 -1.42 -19.36
CA ARG A 316 -11.45 0.05 -19.42
C ARG A 316 -12.59 0.73 -18.69
N THR A 317 -13.80 0.20 -18.86
CA THR A 317 -15.00 0.73 -18.21
C THR A 317 -14.90 0.61 -16.71
N TYR A 318 -14.57 -0.58 -16.19
CA TYR A 318 -14.40 -0.79 -14.76
C TYR A 318 -13.31 0.10 -14.16
N LEU A 319 -12.12 0.14 -14.77
CA LEU A 319 -11.00 0.96 -14.25
C LEU A 319 -11.35 2.46 -14.26
N SER A 320 -12.01 2.95 -15.32
CA SER A 320 -12.47 4.34 -15.39
C SER A 320 -13.53 4.64 -14.34
N TRP A 321 -14.46 3.70 -14.12
CA TRP A 321 -15.49 3.78 -13.10
C TRP A 321 -14.90 3.71 -11.68
N ALA A 322 -13.89 2.86 -11.46
CA ALA A 322 -13.24 2.69 -10.16
C ALA A 322 -12.54 3.96 -9.66
N ILE A 323 -11.93 4.74 -10.56
CA ILE A 323 -11.24 6.00 -10.22
C ILE A 323 -12.15 7.25 -10.25
N ASP A 324 -13.42 7.10 -10.60
CA ASP A 324 -14.38 8.20 -10.64
C ASP A 324 -14.90 8.54 -9.24
N ALA A 325 -14.75 9.81 -8.83
CA ALA A 325 -15.12 10.28 -7.50
C ALA A 325 -16.64 10.24 -7.21
N GLY A 326 -17.48 10.17 -8.25
CA GLY A 326 -18.92 9.98 -8.13
C GLY A 326 -19.36 8.51 -8.15
N LYS A 327 -18.44 7.58 -8.37
CA LYS A 327 -18.70 6.16 -8.60
C LYS A 327 -17.85 5.29 -7.64
N GLY A 328 -16.89 4.52 -8.18
CA GLY A 328 -16.03 3.63 -7.41
C GLY A 328 -15.27 4.35 -6.30
N SER A 329 -14.66 5.49 -6.62
CA SER A 329 -13.93 6.35 -5.67
C SER A 329 -14.83 7.34 -4.93
N SER A 330 -16.11 7.03 -4.74
CA SER A 330 -16.99 7.88 -3.92
C SER A 330 -16.54 7.94 -2.45
N PRO A 331 -16.79 9.05 -1.75
CA PRO A 331 -16.46 9.17 -0.33
C PRO A 331 -17.04 8.04 0.53
N ALA A 332 -18.22 7.54 0.17
CA ALA A 332 -18.86 6.43 0.88
C ALA A 332 -18.11 5.10 0.70
N ASN A 333 -17.60 4.82 -0.50
CA ASN A 333 -16.83 3.60 -0.76
C ASN A 333 -15.45 3.66 -0.13
N LEU A 334 -14.74 4.77 -0.32
CA LEU A 334 -13.40 4.99 0.22
C LEU A 334 -13.40 5.05 1.75
N GLY A 335 -14.30 5.87 2.33
CA GLY A 335 -14.37 6.06 3.77
C GLY A 335 -14.73 4.80 4.55
N ALA A 336 -15.49 3.88 3.95
CA ALA A 336 -15.85 2.62 4.58
C ALA A 336 -14.68 1.65 4.81
N VAL A 337 -13.55 1.89 4.15
CA VAL A 337 -12.31 1.09 4.25
C VAL A 337 -11.10 1.94 4.64
N GLY A 338 -11.31 3.20 5.04
CA GLY A 338 -10.25 4.12 5.44
C GLY A 338 -9.37 4.64 4.29
N PHE A 339 -9.75 4.43 3.03
CA PHE A 339 -8.98 4.84 1.86
C PHE A 339 -9.26 6.30 1.48
N VAL A 340 -8.37 6.86 0.67
CA VAL A 340 -8.56 8.16 0.02
C VAL A 340 -8.42 8.04 -1.50
N GLY A 341 -9.09 8.93 -2.22
CA GLY A 341 -9.06 8.93 -3.68
C GLY A 341 -7.71 9.38 -4.25
N LEU A 342 -7.49 9.02 -5.51
CA LEU A 342 -6.33 9.48 -6.25
C LEU A 342 -6.32 11.01 -6.38
N PRO A 343 -5.16 11.67 -6.34
CA PRO A 343 -5.06 13.10 -6.61
C PRO A 343 -5.45 13.40 -8.06
N THR A 344 -6.18 14.49 -8.27
CA THR A 344 -6.60 14.91 -9.62
C THR A 344 -5.41 15.12 -10.56
N SER A 345 -4.25 15.47 -10.03
CA SER A 345 -3.01 15.68 -10.78
C SER A 345 -2.48 14.43 -11.49
N ILE A 346 -2.77 13.21 -10.98
CA ILE A 346 -2.31 11.98 -11.61
C ILE A 346 -3.37 11.32 -12.51
N LEU A 347 -4.64 11.71 -12.41
CA LEU A 347 -5.73 11.12 -13.18
C LEU A 347 -5.50 11.12 -14.71
N PRO A 348 -4.92 12.17 -15.33
CA PRO A 348 -4.58 12.12 -16.75
C PRO A 348 -3.61 10.98 -17.10
N TRP A 349 -2.63 10.70 -16.26
CA TRP A 349 -1.66 9.61 -16.44
C TRP A 349 -2.31 8.24 -16.27
N VAL A 350 -3.17 8.10 -15.25
CA VAL A 350 -3.93 6.86 -15.02
C VAL A 350 -4.87 6.57 -16.20
N ARG A 351 -5.59 7.58 -16.69
CA ARG A 351 -6.45 7.44 -17.90
C ARG A 351 -5.64 7.06 -19.14
N ALA A 352 -4.45 7.64 -19.32
CA ALA A 352 -3.58 7.28 -20.43
C ALA A 352 -3.11 5.80 -20.33
N ALA A 353 -2.83 5.30 -19.12
CA ALA A 353 -2.53 3.90 -18.91
C ALA A 353 -3.74 2.99 -19.18
N ILE A 354 -4.95 3.37 -18.69
CA ILE A 354 -6.19 2.63 -18.97
C ILE A 354 -6.47 2.55 -20.49
N ALA A 355 -6.23 3.63 -21.23
CA ALA A 355 -6.42 3.66 -22.68
C ALA A 355 -5.48 2.71 -23.46
N ARG A 356 -4.40 2.22 -22.83
CA ARG A 356 -3.51 1.20 -23.43
C ARG A 356 -4.14 -0.20 -23.44
N VAL A 357 -5.20 -0.43 -22.67
CA VAL A 357 -5.92 -1.71 -22.67
C VAL A 357 -6.70 -1.85 -23.97
N LYS A 358 -6.37 -2.87 -24.77
CA LYS A 358 -6.92 -3.11 -26.13
C LYS A 358 -6.95 -4.61 -26.41
N THR A 359 -7.51 -4.99 -27.55
CA THR A 359 -7.44 -6.34 -28.15
C THR A 359 -6.23 -6.49 -29.02
#